data_e2b0f2880735e0532eb47aaf20e76175
#
_entry.id   e2b0f2880735e0532eb47aaf20e76175
#
_cell.length_a   1.000
_cell.length_b   1.000
_cell.length_c   1.000
_cell.angle_alpha   90.00
_cell.angle_beta   90.00
_cell.angle_gamma   90.00
#
_symmetry.space_group_name_H-M   'P 1'
#
loop_
_entity.id
_entity.type
_entity.pdbx_description
1 polymer ?
#
loop_
_entity_poly.entity_id
_entity_poly.type
_entity_poly.pdbx_seq_one_letter_code
_entity_poly.pdbx_strand_id
1 'polypeptide(L)'
;YQQAVIGLLYIADSSDRIYTEDELTCLDRICYYAAYLLRNANLYHNAYHSSITDSLTSLYNRKHAFECIKDACSTDTPISLILLDIDDFKLYNELYGATEGDNLITLCAQAILSKISPSDLAFRYGTDVFMILTQGDDPTSAGALANEIIHNIISLRSKNDTVWDTSITCGISTFPSISPDAKTLLHNAEQAIYYGKLGGKG
;
A
#
# COMPACT_ATOMS: atom_id res chain seq x y z
N TYR A 1 16.43 12.77 -27.39
CA TYR A 1 15.83 13.27 -26.14
C TYR A 1 14.45 13.81 -26.48
N GLN A 2 13.38 13.15 -26.06
CA GLN A 2 12.02 13.71 -26.13
C GLN A 2 11.95 14.86 -25.11
N GLN A 3 11.81 16.09 -25.59
CA GLN A 3 11.53 17.26 -24.78
C GLN A 3 10.05 17.20 -24.37
N ALA A 4 9.77 16.79 -23.12
CA ALA A 4 8.45 16.88 -22.56
C ALA A 4 8.25 18.27 -21.95
N VAL A 5 7.12 18.90 -22.23
CA VAL A 5 6.72 20.18 -21.57
C VAL A 5 6.34 19.84 -20.14
N ILE A 6 7.07 20.40 -19.16
CA ILE A 6 6.87 20.17 -17.71
C ILE A 6 5.85 21.16 -17.15
N GLY A 7 5.75 22.33 -17.73
CA GLY A 7 4.85 23.40 -17.29
C GLY A 7 4.87 24.60 -18.22
N LEU A 8 4.00 25.56 -17.96
CA LEU A 8 3.92 26.81 -18.67
C LEU A 8 3.99 27.96 -17.65
N LEU A 9 4.91 28.89 -17.86
CA LEU A 9 4.95 30.14 -17.11
C LEU A 9 4.31 31.27 -17.97
N TYR A 10 3.25 31.87 -17.44
CA TYR A 10 2.61 33.02 -18.06
C TYR A 10 2.88 34.28 -17.25
N ILE A 11 3.40 35.33 -17.92
CA ILE A 11 3.65 36.61 -17.30
C ILE A 11 2.91 37.67 -18.12
N ALA A 12 2.09 38.48 -17.45
CA ALA A 12 1.36 39.58 -18.07
C ALA A 12 1.69 40.90 -17.35
N ASP A 13 1.89 41.96 -18.10
CA ASP A 13 1.95 43.32 -17.60
C ASP A 13 0.68 44.08 -18.02
N SER A 14 0.26 45.06 -17.23
CA SER A 14 -0.90 45.89 -17.49
C SER A 14 -0.58 47.07 -18.44
N SER A 15 0.66 47.23 -18.87
CA SER A 15 1.14 48.26 -19.82
C SER A 15 1.47 47.64 -21.19
N ASP A 16 1.28 48.39 -22.28
CA ASP A 16 1.70 47.99 -23.65
C ASP A 16 3.24 47.94 -23.81
N ARG A 17 3.93 47.51 -22.77
CA ARG A 17 5.37 47.42 -22.70
C ARG A 17 5.89 46.17 -23.40
N ILE A 18 6.91 46.38 -24.27
CA ILE A 18 7.68 45.26 -24.86
C ILE A 18 8.81 44.87 -23.90
N TYR A 19 8.96 43.61 -23.62
CA TYR A 19 10.05 43.06 -22.80
C TYR A 19 11.40 43.23 -23.53
N THR A 20 12.43 43.63 -22.82
CA THR A 20 13.81 43.72 -23.36
C THR A 20 14.43 42.35 -23.48
N GLU A 21 15.48 42.22 -24.30
CA GLU A 21 16.23 40.96 -24.44
C GLU A 21 16.82 40.47 -23.10
N ASP A 22 17.26 41.37 -22.23
CA ASP A 22 17.78 41.04 -20.91
C ASP A 22 16.70 40.46 -19.98
N GLU A 23 15.48 41.01 -20.04
CA GLU A 23 14.33 40.52 -19.29
C GLU A 23 13.90 39.13 -19.79
N LEU A 24 13.86 38.94 -21.10
CA LEU A 24 13.56 37.62 -21.68
C LEU A 24 14.63 36.59 -21.31
N THR A 25 15.91 36.98 -21.33
CA THR A 25 17.01 36.08 -20.89
C THR A 25 16.90 35.75 -19.41
N CYS A 26 16.50 36.71 -18.58
CA CYS A 26 16.25 36.45 -17.16
C CYS A 26 15.07 35.47 -16.96
N LEU A 27 13.98 35.64 -17.69
CA LEU A 27 12.83 34.74 -17.67
C LEU A 27 13.21 33.30 -18.11
N ASP A 28 13.99 33.17 -19.18
CA ASP A 28 14.48 31.87 -19.64
C ASP A 28 15.30 31.17 -18.57
N ARG A 29 16.17 31.90 -17.86
CA ARG A 29 16.93 31.35 -16.73
C ARG A 29 16.01 30.90 -15.59
N ILE A 30 15.02 31.71 -15.24
CA ILE A 30 14.02 31.35 -14.20
C ILE A 30 13.28 30.10 -14.61
N CYS A 31 12.79 30.01 -15.86
CA CYS A 31 12.12 28.83 -16.38
C CYS A 31 13.02 27.59 -16.34
N TYR A 32 14.29 27.73 -16.73
CA TYR A 32 15.24 26.64 -16.69
C TYR A 32 15.47 26.11 -15.26
N TYR A 33 15.70 27.00 -14.30
CA TYR A 33 15.88 26.62 -12.90
C TYR A 33 14.59 26.03 -12.29
N ALA A 34 13.43 26.59 -12.59
CA ALA A 34 12.14 26.06 -12.14
C ALA A 34 11.91 24.65 -12.69
N ALA A 35 12.16 24.42 -13.98
CA ALA A 35 12.03 23.12 -14.61
C ALA A 35 13.03 22.11 -13.99
N TYR A 36 14.28 22.52 -13.73
CA TYR A 36 15.27 21.68 -13.07
C TYR A 36 14.85 21.28 -11.65
N LEU A 37 14.35 22.21 -10.85
CA LEU A 37 13.88 21.95 -9.48
C LEU A 37 12.66 21.04 -9.48
N LEU A 38 11.67 21.27 -10.35
CA LEU A 38 10.49 20.42 -10.48
C LEU A 38 10.85 19.01 -10.91
N ARG A 39 11.77 18.87 -11.86
CA ARG A 39 12.28 17.56 -12.29
C ARG A 39 12.94 16.81 -11.14
N ASN A 40 13.81 17.48 -10.39
CA ASN A 40 14.48 16.86 -9.24
C ASN A 40 13.47 16.46 -8.17
N ALA A 41 12.51 17.33 -7.83
CA ALA A 41 11.45 17.01 -6.89
C ALA A 41 10.65 15.77 -7.32
N ASN A 42 10.28 15.68 -8.61
CA ASN A 42 9.59 14.50 -9.15
C ASN A 42 10.46 13.24 -9.10
N LEU A 43 11.76 13.34 -9.39
CA LEU A 43 12.68 12.19 -9.29
C LEU A 43 12.79 11.70 -7.84
N TYR A 44 12.92 12.61 -6.88
CA TYR A 44 12.94 12.25 -5.45
C TYR A 44 11.62 11.64 -5.01
N HIS A 45 10.49 12.22 -5.41
CA HIS A 45 9.16 11.70 -5.10
C HIS A 45 8.97 10.28 -5.64
N ASN A 46 9.32 10.05 -6.92
CA ASN A 46 9.20 8.74 -7.55
C ASN A 46 10.14 7.71 -6.91
N ALA A 47 11.39 8.11 -6.61
CA ALA A 47 12.35 7.25 -5.92
C ALA A 47 11.87 6.86 -4.51
N TYR A 48 11.32 7.82 -3.77
CA TYR A 48 10.73 7.58 -2.45
C TYR A 48 9.54 6.63 -2.56
N HIS A 49 8.56 6.91 -3.44
CA HIS A 49 7.40 6.03 -3.65
C HIS A 49 7.82 4.60 -4.02
N SER A 50 8.75 4.45 -4.95
CA SER A 50 9.27 3.13 -5.33
C SER A 50 10.00 2.42 -4.19
N SER A 51 10.55 3.16 -3.22
CA SER A 51 11.25 2.58 -2.08
C SER A 51 10.31 2.05 -0.99
N ILE A 52 9.06 2.54 -0.94
CA ILE A 52 8.07 2.19 0.09
C ILE A 52 6.89 1.37 -0.43
N THR A 53 6.77 1.16 -1.76
CA THR A 53 5.67 0.38 -2.37
C THR A 53 6.15 -0.95 -2.94
N ASP A 54 5.22 -1.90 -3.10
CA ASP A 54 5.40 -3.15 -3.83
C ASP A 54 5.03 -2.94 -5.30
N SER A 55 5.88 -3.40 -6.21
CA SER A 55 5.73 -3.15 -7.65
C SER A 55 4.57 -3.91 -8.32
N LEU A 56 4.13 -5.04 -7.75
CA LEU A 56 3.04 -5.83 -8.31
C LEU A 56 1.68 -5.29 -7.86
N THR A 57 1.55 -4.95 -6.58
CA THR A 57 0.26 -4.60 -5.97
C THR A 57 0.04 -3.11 -5.81
N SER A 58 1.10 -2.30 -5.89
CA SER A 58 1.12 -0.88 -5.52
C SER A 58 0.76 -0.59 -4.05
N LEU A 59 0.56 -1.61 -3.23
CA LEU A 59 0.46 -1.47 -1.78
C LEU A 59 1.81 -1.05 -1.21
N TYR A 60 1.82 -0.57 0.01
CA TYR A 60 3.08 -0.36 0.72
C TYR A 60 3.83 -1.69 0.90
N ASN A 61 5.17 -1.62 0.93
CA ASN A 61 5.99 -2.81 1.10
C ASN A 61 6.23 -3.14 2.58
N ARG A 62 6.80 -4.32 2.83
CA ARG A 62 7.11 -4.82 4.16
C ARG A 62 7.98 -3.87 4.98
N LYS A 63 8.96 -3.22 4.35
CA LYS A 63 9.85 -2.30 5.05
C LYS A 63 9.07 -1.14 5.65
N HIS A 64 8.20 -0.53 4.85
CA HIS A 64 7.37 0.58 5.29
C HIS A 64 6.35 0.15 6.37
N ALA A 65 5.84 -1.09 6.33
CA ALA A 65 4.98 -1.64 7.38
C ALA A 65 5.67 -1.60 8.76
N PHE A 66 6.93 -2.04 8.85
CA PHE A 66 7.68 -1.98 10.11
C PHE A 66 7.90 -0.56 10.61
N GLU A 67 8.17 0.38 9.72
CA GLU A 67 8.31 1.81 10.06
C GLU A 67 7.01 2.35 10.66
N CYS A 68 5.86 2.12 10.01
CA CYS A 68 4.55 2.57 10.49
C CYS A 68 4.16 1.96 11.84
N ILE A 69 4.36 0.64 12.04
CA ILE A 69 4.08 -0.02 13.31
C ILE A 69 4.95 0.57 14.44
N LYS A 70 6.23 0.73 14.17
CA LYS A 70 7.17 1.30 15.15
C LYS A 70 6.79 2.72 15.55
N ASP A 71 6.43 3.55 14.57
CA ASP A 71 6.03 4.93 14.79
C ASP A 71 4.73 4.99 15.62
N ALA A 72 3.71 4.20 15.28
CA ALA A 72 2.47 4.13 16.04
C ALA A 72 2.70 3.72 17.49
N CYS A 73 3.48 2.67 17.73
CA CYS A 73 3.81 2.23 19.10
C CYS A 73 4.68 3.23 19.86
N SER A 74 5.55 4.00 19.19
CA SER A 74 6.38 5.01 19.85
C SER A 74 5.60 6.26 20.24
N THR A 75 4.47 6.53 19.62
CA THR A 75 3.58 7.66 19.88
C THR A 75 2.33 7.26 20.67
N ASP A 76 2.30 6.04 21.23
CA ASP A 76 1.14 5.46 21.92
C ASP A 76 -0.19 5.57 21.11
N THR A 77 -0.08 5.55 19.78
CA THR A 77 -1.26 5.62 18.91
C THR A 77 -1.93 4.26 18.86
N PRO A 78 -3.21 4.14 19.26
CA PRO A 78 -3.94 2.89 19.22
C PRO A 78 -4.13 2.42 17.77
N ILE A 79 -3.72 1.18 17.47
CA ILE A 79 -3.86 0.57 16.16
C ILE A 79 -4.29 -0.90 16.27
N SER A 80 -5.00 -1.36 15.24
CA SER A 80 -5.25 -2.78 15.00
C SER A 80 -4.45 -3.25 13.79
N LEU A 81 -3.79 -4.38 13.93
CA LEU A 81 -3.02 -5.04 12.89
C LEU A 81 -3.79 -6.29 12.44
N ILE A 82 -4.08 -6.36 11.14
CA ILE A 82 -4.71 -7.50 10.49
C ILE A 82 -3.70 -8.10 9.51
N LEU A 83 -3.42 -9.39 9.65
CA LEU A 83 -2.68 -10.16 8.65
C LEU A 83 -3.65 -11.06 7.90
N LEU A 84 -3.53 -11.10 6.58
CA LEU A 84 -4.27 -11.99 5.67
C LEU A 84 -3.26 -12.83 4.91
N ASP A 85 -3.34 -14.14 5.02
CA ASP A 85 -2.42 -15.10 4.42
C ASP A 85 -3.21 -16.01 3.48
N ILE A 86 -2.84 -16.06 2.19
CA ILE A 86 -3.46 -16.93 1.19
C ILE A 86 -3.00 -18.37 1.44
N ASP A 87 -3.93 -19.22 1.79
CA ASP A 87 -3.61 -20.63 2.10
C ASP A 87 -3.15 -21.37 0.83
N ASP A 88 -2.12 -22.21 1.00
CA ASP A 88 -1.56 -23.06 -0.06
C ASP A 88 -1.18 -22.32 -1.37
N PHE A 89 -0.81 -21.04 -1.29
CA PHE A 89 -0.45 -20.21 -2.45
C PHE A 89 0.68 -20.83 -3.29
N LYS A 90 1.64 -21.50 -2.66
CA LYS A 90 2.69 -22.24 -3.37
C LYS A 90 2.10 -23.35 -4.26
N LEU A 91 1.17 -24.14 -3.72
CA LEU A 91 0.47 -25.18 -4.48
C LEU A 91 -0.36 -24.57 -5.61
N TYR A 92 -1.01 -23.45 -5.36
CA TYR A 92 -1.74 -22.70 -6.39
C TYR A 92 -0.82 -22.32 -7.58
N ASN A 93 0.36 -21.77 -7.29
CA ASN A 93 1.35 -21.45 -8.32
C ASN A 93 1.88 -22.68 -9.09
N GLU A 94 2.04 -23.81 -8.39
CA GLU A 94 2.46 -25.07 -9.04
C GLU A 94 1.39 -25.62 -10.00
N LEU A 95 0.11 -25.45 -9.66
CA LEU A 95 -1.01 -25.94 -10.48
C LEU A 95 -1.37 -25.01 -11.64
N TYR A 96 -1.38 -23.68 -11.42
CA TYR A 96 -1.92 -22.72 -12.37
C TYR A 96 -0.84 -21.79 -12.97
N GLY A 97 0.37 -21.83 -12.48
CA GLY A 97 1.48 -21.02 -12.94
C GLY A 97 1.62 -19.67 -12.21
N ALA A 98 2.82 -19.10 -12.29
CA ALA A 98 3.16 -17.87 -11.58
C ALA A 98 2.33 -16.66 -12.02
N THR A 99 1.96 -16.59 -13.29
CA THR A 99 1.13 -15.48 -13.83
C THR A 99 -0.25 -15.45 -13.16
N GLU A 100 -0.87 -16.63 -12.97
CA GLU A 100 -2.16 -16.71 -12.26
C GLU A 100 -2.01 -16.38 -10.77
N GLY A 101 -0.89 -16.75 -10.17
CA GLY A 101 -0.55 -16.32 -8.81
C GLY A 101 -0.43 -14.81 -8.69
N ASP A 102 0.24 -14.15 -9.64
CA ASP A 102 0.36 -12.68 -9.67
C ASP A 102 -1.01 -12.01 -9.87
N ASN A 103 -1.87 -12.57 -10.72
CA ASN A 103 -3.26 -12.12 -10.90
C ASN A 103 -4.03 -12.20 -9.59
N LEU A 104 -3.88 -13.32 -8.87
CA LEU A 104 -4.51 -13.53 -7.57
C LEU A 104 -4.05 -12.50 -6.53
N ILE A 105 -2.76 -12.29 -6.40
CA ILE A 105 -2.17 -11.29 -5.50
C ILE A 105 -2.71 -9.90 -5.83
N THR A 106 -2.78 -9.55 -7.12
CA THR A 106 -3.31 -8.26 -7.56
C THR A 106 -4.80 -8.10 -7.22
N LEU A 107 -5.59 -9.15 -7.41
CA LEU A 107 -7.01 -9.18 -7.05
C LEU A 107 -7.20 -8.98 -5.54
N CYS A 108 -6.41 -9.67 -4.70
CA CYS A 108 -6.45 -9.48 -3.26
C CYS A 108 -6.12 -8.04 -2.86
N ALA A 109 -5.08 -7.45 -3.46
CA ALA A 109 -4.72 -6.06 -3.20
C ALA A 109 -5.86 -5.08 -3.55
N GLN A 110 -6.51 -5.25 -4.70
CA GLN A 110 -7.66 -4.44 -5.12
C GLN A 110 -8.84 -4.60 -4.17
N ALA A 111 -9.13 -5.83 -3.74
CA ALA A 111 -10.19 -6.11 -2.79
C ALA A 111 -9.94 -5.42 -1.43
N ILE A 112 -8.70 -5.45 -0.94
CA ILE A 112 -8.30 -4.75 0.28
C ILE A 112 -8.52 -3.25 0.12
N LEU A 113 -7.93 -2.63 -0.92
CA LEU A 113 -8.02 -1.19 -1.15
C LEU A 113 -9.45 -0.68 -1.30
N SER A 114 -10.38 -1.51 -1.79
CA SER A 114 -11.79 -1.13 -1.96
C SER A 114 -12.57 -1.11 -0.65
N LYS A 115 -12.03 -1.65 0.45
CA LYS A 115 -12.71 -1.82 1.74
C LYS A 115 -12.11 -1.01 2.87
N ILE A 116 -10.83 -0.66 2.77
CA ILE A 116 -10.16 0.13 3.81
C ILE A 116 -10.53 1.62 3.71
N SER A 117 -10.50 2.29 4.83
CA SER A 117 -10.68 3.74 4.95
C SER A 117 -9.43 4.49 4.45
N PRO A 118 -9.53 5.77 4.04
CA PRO A 118 -8.36 6.59 3.70
C PRO A 118 -7.33 6.78 4.82
N SER A 119 -7.73 6.53 6.07
CA SER A 119 -6.85 6.57 7.25
C SER A 119 -6.12 5.26 7.51
N ASP A 120 -6.54 4.17 6.85
CA ASP A 120 -5.95 2.85 7.02
C ASP A 120 -4.81 2.65 6.03
N LEU A 121 -3.87 1.78 6.38
CA LEU A 121 -2.71 1.48 5.53
C LEU A 121 -2.70 0.00 5.18
N ALA A 122 -2.47 -0.29 3.90
CA ALA A 122 -2.36 -1.66 3.40
C ALA A 122 -0.95 -1.92 2.85
N PHE A 123 -0.43 -3.10 3.15
CA PHE A 123 0.93 -3.50 2.83
C PHE A 123 0.96 -4.91 2.22
N ARG A 124 1.88 -5.15 1.30
CA ARG A 124 2.31 -6.49 0.96
C ARG A 124 3.42 -6.91 1.92
N TYR A 125 3.07 -7.70 2.92
CA TYR A 125 3.97 -8.09 4.00
C TYR A 125 4.86 -9.28 3.64
N GLY A 126 4.35 -10.22 2.85
CA GLY A 126 5.05 -11.40 2.34
C GLY A 126 4.76 -11.67 0.88
N THR A 127 5.13 -12.85 0.40
CA THR A 127 4.83 -13.29 -0.96
C THR A 127 3.32 -13.39 -1.19
N ASP A 128 2.63 -13.93 -0.21
CA ASP A 128 1.22 -14.29 -0.15
C ASP A 128 0.52 -13.73 1.11
N VAL A 129 1.21 -12.84 1.85
CA VAL A 129 0.71 -12.25 3.08
C VAL A 129 0.51 -10.75 2.91
N PHE A 130 -0.69 -10.30 3.22
CA PHE A 130 -1.04 -8.88 3.29
C PHE A 130 -1.17 -8.45 4.74
N MET A 131 -0.89 -7.18 4.98
CA MET A 131 -1.06 -6.55 6.27
C MET A 131 -1.92 -5.31 6.12
N ILE A 132 -2.83 -5.08 7.05
CA ILE A 132 -3.60 -3.85 7.16
C ILE A 132 -3.41 -3.29 8.57
N LEU A 133 -3.11 -2.00 8.64
CA LEU A 133 -3.12 -1.23 9.88
C LEU A 133 -4.33 -0.31 9.86
N THR A 134 -5.19 -0.45 10.88
CA THR A 134 -6.35 0.42 11.10
C THR A 134 -6.16 1.25 12.35
N GLN A 135 -6.81 2.41 12.41
CA GLN A 135 -6.83 3.21 13.64
C GLN A 135 -7.74 2.57 14.69
N GLY A 136 -7.35 2.74 15.97
CA GLY A 136 -8.05 2.16 17.11
C GLY A 136 -7.56 0.75 17.46
N ASP A 137 -7.86 0.32 18.69
CA ASP A 137 -7.42 -0.94 19.28
C ASP A 137 -8.59 -1.89 19.57
N ASP A 138 -9.63 -1.85 18.71
CA ASP A 138 -10.79 -2.74 18.84
C ASP A 138 -10.67 -3.97 17.94
N PRO A 139 -10.39 -5.15 18.51
CA PRO A 139 -10.27 -6.39 17.74
C PRO A 139 -11.58 -6.80 17.05
N THR A 140 -12.73 -6.36 17.56
CA THR A 140 -14.04 -6.69 16.98
C THR A 140 -14.24 -5.96 15.65
N SER A 141 -13.94 -4.65 15.63
CA SER A 141 -14.00 -3.83 14.41
C SER A 141 -12.98 -4.30 13.38
N ALA A 142 -11.75 -4.63 13.81
CA ALA A 142 -10.73 -5.20 12.93
C ALA A 142 -11.16 -6.55 12.34
N GLY A 143 -11.81 -7.41 13.14
CA GLY A 143 -12.37 -8.68 12.68
C GLY A 143 -13.51 -8.51 11.67
N ALA A 144 -14.39 -7.53 11.87
CA ALA A 144 -15.45 -7.21 10.93
C ALA A 144 -14.88 -6.76 9.58
N LEU A 145 -13.88 -5.86 9.58
CA LEU A 145 -13.19 -5.41 8.38
C LEU A 145 -12.47 -6.57 7.66
N ALA A 146 -11.78 -7.43 8.40
CA ALA A 146 -11.12 -8.61 7.83
C ALA A 146 -12.12 -9.51 7.10
N ASN A 147 -13.27 -9.79 7.73
CA ASN A 147 -14.33 -10.59 7.12
C ASN A 147 -14.91 -9.92 5.86
N GLU A 148 -15.15 -8.60 5.89
CA GLU A 148 -15.60 -7.88 4.68
C GLU A 148 -14.60 -7.97 3.53
N ILE A 149 -13.30 -7.86 3.81
CA ILE A 149 -12.24 -7.99 2.81
C ILE A 149 -12.24 -9.41 2.23
N ILE A 150 -12.26 -10.43 3.08
CA ILE A 150 -12.26 -11.83 2.65
C ILE A 150 -13.48 -12.14 1.79
N HIS A 151 -14.68 -11.71 2.21
CA HIS A 151 -15.91 -11.87 1.42
C HIS A 151 -15.82 -11.14 0.06
N ASN A 152 -15.19 -9.95 0.03
CA ASN A 152 -14.99 -9.23 -1.22
C ASN A 152 -14.03 -9.95 -2.17
N ILE A 153 -12.92 -10.51 -1.65
CA ILE A 153 -11.99 -11.33 -2.42
C ILE A 153 -12.72 -12.52 -3.04
N ILE A 154 -13.51 -13.26 -2.25
CA ILE A 154 -14.30 -14.39 -2.71
C ILE A 154 -15.32 -13.97 -3.80
N SER A 155 -15.99 -12.82 -3.62
CA SER A 155 -16.95 -12.28 -4.58
C SER A 155 -16.31 -11.88 -5.91
N LEU A 156 -15.16 -11.21 -5.87
CA LEU A 156 -14.42 -10.80 -7.08
C LEU A 156 -13.90 -12.00 -7.86
N ARG A 157 -13.47 -13.02 -7.15
CA ARG A 157 -13.06 -14.32 -7.71
C ARG A 157 -14.17 -14.96 -8.56
N SER A 158 -15.39 -15.08 -8.00
CA SER A 158 -16.50 -15.76 -8.69
C SER A 158 -16.95 -15.00 -9.94
N LYS A 159 -16.70 -13.71 -10.04
CA LYS A 159 -17.00 -12.91 -11.23
C LYS A 159 -16.00 -13.09 -12.38
N ASN A 160 -14.79 -13.52 -12.07
CA ASN A 160 -13.70 -13.63 -13.06
C ASN A 160 -13.49 -15.05 -13.60
N ASP A 161 -14.43 -16.00 -13.37
CA ASP A 161 -14.34 -17.41 -13.76
C ASP A 161 -13.03 -18.11 -13.32
N THR A 162 -12.34 -17.57 -12.34
CA THR A 162 -11.08 -18.12 -11.87
C THR A 162 -11.36 -19.36 -11.04
N VAL A 163 -10.89 -20.53 -11.48
CA VAL A 163 -10.95 -21.78 -10.73
C VAL A 163 -9.98 -21.65 -9.54
N TRP A 164 -10.53 -21.32 -8.41
CA TRP A 164 -9.72 -21.09 -7.22
C TRP A 164 -10.30 -21.82 -6.02
N ASP A 165 -9.52 -22.73 -5.48
CA ASP A 165 -9.88 -23.56 -4.33
C ASP A 165 -8.93 -23.30 -3.14
N THR A 166 -8.58 -22.00 -2.89
CA THR A 166 -7.78 -21.62 -1.75
C THR A 166 -8.55 -20.68 -0.82
N SER A 167 -8.33 -20.81 0.48
CA SER A 167 -8.88 -19.96 1.54
C SER A 167 -7.89 -18.86 1.93
N ILE A 168 -8.32 -17.99 2.82
CA ILE A 168 -7.48 -16.95 3.42
C ILE A 168 -7.58 -17.09 4.93
N THR A 169 -6.46 -17.33 5.58
CA THR A 169 -6.37 -17.33 7.03
C THR A 169 -6.03 -15.93 7.54
N CYS A 170 -6.78 -15.46 8.55
CA CYS A 170 -6.64 -14.15 9.14
C CYS A 170 -6.05 -14.21 10.55
N GLY A 171 -5.15 -13.29 10.88
CA GLY A 171 -4.63 -13.07 12.23
C GLY A 171 -4.74 -11.60 12.62
N ILE A 172 -5.26 -11.34 13.82
CA ILE A 172 -5.50 -9.98 14.32
C ILE A 172 -4.81 -9.80 15.67
N SER A 173 -4.21 -8.63 15.84
CA SER A 173 -3.69 -8.16 17.13
C SER A 173 -3.87 -6.66 17.24
N THR A 174 -3.95 -6.13 18.46
CA THR A 174 -4.19 -4.70 18.72
C THR A 174 -3.19 -4.14 19.70
N PHE A 175 -2.86 -2.86 19.55
CA PHE A 175 -2.00 -2.09 20.42
C PHE A 175 -2.78 -0.88 20.95
N PRO A 176 -2.71 -0.52 22.24
CA PRO A 176 -1.93 -1.18 23.30
C PRO A 176 -2.69 -2.30 24.05
N SER A 177 -3.99 -2.52 23.80
CA SER A 177 -4.87 -3.34 24.63
C SER A 177 -4.45 -4.81 24.75
N ILE A 178 -3.95 -5.43 23.66
CA ILE A 178 -3.52 -6.83 23.63
C ILE A 178 -1.99 -6.92 23.58
N SER A 179 -1.34 -6.01 22.89
CA SER A 179 0.12 -6.04 22.68
C SER A 179 0.76 -4.75 23.18
N PRO A 180 1.77 -4.82 24.05
CA PRO A 180 2.37 -3.64 24.66
C PRO A 180 3.41 -2.93 23.77
N ASP A 181 3.86 -3.56 22.70
CA ASP A 181 4.91 -3.06 21.81
C ASP A 181 4.79 -3.62 20.39
N ALA A 182 5.52 -3.01 19.46
CA ALA A 182 5.53 -3.36 18.04
C ALA A 182 5.90 -4.83 17.77
N LYS A 183 6.85 -5.38 18.52
CA LYS A 183 7.31 -6.76 18.35
C LYS A 183 6.24 -7.75 18.79
N THR A 184 5.62 -7.51 19.92
CA THR A 184 4.54 -8.33 20.47
C THR A 184 3.29 -8.23 19.59
N LEU A 185 2.96 -7.03 19.08
CA LEU A 185 1.84 -6.81 18.16
C LEU A 185 1.95 -7.70 16.92
N LEU A 186 3.10 -7.67 16.27
CA LEU A 186 3.34 -8.48 15.08
C LEU A 186 3.37 -9.97 15.40
N HIS A 187 4.08 -10.36 16.46
CA HIS A 187 4.17 -11.76 16.90
C HIS A 187 2.79 -12.36 17.18
N ASN A 188 1.92 -11.64 17.90
CA ASN A 188 0.58 -12.13 18.22
C ASN A 188 -0.28 -12.32 16.97
N ALA A 189 -0.21 -11.40 15.98
CA ALA A 189 -0.92 -11.57 14.72
C ALA A 189 -0.39 -12.77 13.90
N GLU A 190 0.93 -12.98 13.87
CA GLU A 190 1.53 -14.14 13.21
C GLU A 190 1.15 -15.46 13.91
N GLN A 191 1.11 -15.47 15.25
CA GLN A 191 0.65 -16.62 16.01
C GLN A 191 -0.83 -16.92 15.77
N ALA A 192 -1.67 -15.88 15.63
CA ALA A 192 -3.09 -16.07 15.31
C ALA A 192 -3.28 -16.76 13.94
N ILE A 193 -2.51 -16.37 12.91
CA ILE A 193 -2.49 -17.08 11.62
C ILE A 193 -2.05 -18.55 11.81
N TYR A 194 -0.96 -18.76 12.54
CA TYR A 194 -0.42 -20.12 12.76
C TYR A 194 -1.48 -21.03 13.38
N TYR A 195 -2.15 -20.58 14.46
CA TYR A 195 -3.21 -21.37 15.11
C TYR A 195 -4.45 -21.51 14.22
N GLY A 196 -4.82 -20.48 13.45
CA GLY A 196 -5.91 -20.55 12.48
C GLY A 196 -5.67 -21.64 11.45
N LYS A 197 -4.45 -21.71 10.89
CA LYS A 197 -4.06 -22.75 9.93
C LYS A 197 -4.08 -24.17 10.55
N LEU A 198 -3.72 -24.33 11.82
CA LEU A 198 -3.83 -25.60 12.53
C LEU A 198 -5.28 -26.00 12.81
N GLY A 199 -6.17 -25.04 13.03
CA GLY A 199 -7.58 -25.26 13.33
C GLY A 199 -8.46 -25.61 12.14
N GLY A 200 -7.93 -25.50 10.90
CA GLY A 200 -8.66 -25.92 9.71
C GLY A 200 -8.68 -24.95 8.55
N LYS A 201 -7.78 -23.98 8.42
CA LYS A 201 -7.68 -23.01 7.30
C LYS A 201 -9.01 -22.33 6.90
N GLY A 202 -8.99 -21.03 6.71
CA GLY A 202 -10.16 -20.23 6.31
C GLY A 202 -10.83 -19.47 7.43
#